data_0c09ea30809658912de91e85ead2200f
#
_entry.id   0c09ea30809658912de91e85ead2200f
#
_cell.length_a   1.000
_cell.length_b   1.000
_cell.length_c   1.000
_cell.angle_alpha   90.00
_cell.angle_beta   90.00
_cell.angle_gamma   90.00
#
_symmetry.space_group_name_H-M   'P 1'
#
loop_
_entity.id
_entity.type
_entity.pdbx_description
1 polymer ?
#
loop_
_entity_poly.entity_id
_entity_poly.type
_entity_poly.pdbx_seq_one_letter_code
_entity_poly.pdbx_strand_id
1 'polypeptide(L)'
;MDGAADDRQGSCYRKRNTIIQELSYTPPLPSEIPGMMEHLAGMLIEADGIDPQSEKFFLMAASIHDMIAAIVPYGQQDRLVARSAAAYYMISKGYPLITFDLKEQEYNLMIERYIKKGKNDECAEALKKALLERLRLMTQLTRY
;
A
#
# COMPACT_ATOMS: atom_id res chain seq x y z
N MET A 1 -28.79 8.70 -16.40
CA MET A 1 -28.57 8.98 -15.99
C MET A 1 -27.86 9.28 -15.28
N ASP A 2 -27.47 9.66 -15.05
CA ASP A 2 -27.18 9.56 -14.15
C ASP A 2 -25.85 9.48 -13.69
N GLY A 3 -24.88 9.03 -14.17
CA GLY A 3 -23.54 8.95 -13.80
C GLY A 3 -22.79 10.24 -13.67
N ALA A 4 -23.31 11.27 -14.33
CA ALA A 4 -22.64 12.57 -14.29
C ALA A 4 -22.68 13.23 -12.92
N ALA A 5 -23.69 12.92 -12.13
CA ALA A 5 -23.83 13.53 -10.81
C ALA A 5 -22.81 13.03 -9.82
N ASP A 6 -22.28 11.85 -10.07
CA ASP A 6 -21.40 11.19 -9.11
C ASP A 6 -19.92 11.45 -9.33
N ASP A 7 -19.60 12.15 -10.38
CA ASP A 7 -18.21 12.46 -10.72
C ASP A 7 -17.52 13.32 -9.65
N ARG A 8 -18.30 13.91 -8.77
CA ARG A 8 -17.75 14.74 -7.71
C ARG A 8 -17.33 13.94 -6.47
N GLN A 9 -17.78 12.67 -6.38
CA GLN A 9 -17.49 11.82 -5.23
C GLN A 9 -16.82 10.55 -5.72
N GLY A 10 -15.52 10.45 -5.59
CA GLY A 10 -14.80 9.24 -5.94
C GLY A 10 -14.72 8.98 -7.43
N SER A 11 -14.81 10.04 -8.25
CA SER A 11 -14.72 9.92 -9.69
C SER A 11 -13.38 9.34 -10.15
N CYS A 12 -12.37 9.38 -9.30
CA CYS A 12 -11.04 8.85 -9.60
C CYS A 12 -10.95 7.33 -9.49
N TYR A 13 -11.89 6.67 -8.83
CA TYR A 13 -11.86 5.21 -8.71
C TYR A 13 -12.34 4.55 -10.01
N ARG A 14 -11.83 3.33 -10.25
CA ARG A 14 -12.24 2.57 -11.43
C ARG A 14 -13.75 2.31 -11.41
N LYS A 15 -14.32 2.30 -12.60
CA LYS A 15 -15.77 2.08 -12.79
C LYS A 15 -16.06 0.72 -13.40
N ARG A 16 -15.06 -0.08 -13.68
CA ARG A 16 -15.19 -1.39 -14.31
C ARG A 16 -14.59 -2.48 -13.44
N ASN A 17 -15.14 -3.67 -13.60
CA ASN A 17 -14.53 -4.87 -13.02
C ASN A 17 -13.18 -5.09 -13.68
N THR A 18 -12.25 -5.64 -12.91
CA THR A 18 -10.92 -5.95 -13.41
C THR A 18 -10.47 -7.30 -12.84
N ILE A 19 -9.39 -7.82 -13.38
CA ILE A 19 -8.80 -9.05 -12.90
C ILE A 19 -7.27 -8.87 -12.93
N ILE A 20 -6.60 -9.36 -11.92
CA ILE A 20 -5.15 -9.43 -11.91
C ILE A 20 -4.77 -10.85 -12.35
N GLN A 21 -4.41 -10.98 -13.63
CA GLN A 21 -4.19 -12.29 -14.24
C GLN A 21 -3.03 -13.04 -13.59
N GLU A 22 -1.95 -12.34 -13.25
CA GLU A 22 -0.76 -12.94 -12.64
C GLU A 22 -1.07 -13.63 -11.32
N LEU A 23 -2.13 -13.18 -10.65
CA LEU A 23 -2.53 -13.71 -9.34
C LEU A 23 -3.81 -14.53 -9.40
N SER A 24 -4.43 -14.63 -10.58
CA SER A 24 -5.76 -15.24 -10.73
C SER A 24 -6.74 -14.67 -9.71
N TYR A 25 -6.73 -13.34 -9.56
CA TYR A 25 -7.45 -12.64 -8.50
C TYR A 25 -8.40 -11.62 -9.10
N THR A 26 -9.64 -11.63 -8.63
CA THR A 26 -10.65 -10.65 -9.03
C THR A 26 -10.83 -9.66 -7.87
N PRO A 27 -10.37 -8.42 -8.04
CA PRO A 27 -10.55 -7.39 -7.03
C PRO A 27 -12.01 -7.09 -6.74
N PRO A 28 -12.30 -6.34 -5.67
CA PRO A 28 -13.69 -5.98 -5.34
C PRO A 28 -14.40 -5.26 -6.47
N LEU A 29 -15.73 -5.29 -6.42
CA LEU A 29 -16.55 -4.57 -7.39
C LEU A 29 -16.34 -3.06 -7.23
N PRO A 30 -16.46 -2.28 -8.33
CA PRO A 30 -16.32 -0.83 -8.25
C PRO A 30 -17.18 -0.18 -7.17
N SER A 31 -18.40 -0.70 -6.97
CA SER A 31 -19.30 -0.17 -5.94
C SER A 31 -18.79 -0.35 -4.51
N GLU A 32 -17.89 -1.30 -4.29
CA GLU A 32 -17.32 -1.57 -2.97
C GLU A 32 -16.10 -0.71 -2.65
N ILE A 33 -15.49 -0.13 -3.67
CA ILE A 33 -14.22 0.60 -3.51
C ILE A 33 -14.33 1.80 -2.57
N PRO A 34 -15.33 2.69 -2.69
CA PRO A 34 -15.39 3.83 -1.79
C PRO A 34 -15.44 3.44 -0.31
N GLY A 35 -16.24 2.43 0.03
CA GLY A 35 -16.32 1.95 1.41
C GLY A 35 -15.02 1.36 1.93
N MET A 36 -14.33 0.61 1.08
CA MET A 36 -13.05 0.02 1.46
C MET A 36 -11.95 1.07 1.62
N MET A 37 -11.91 2.08 0.76
CA MET A 37 -10.94 3.16 0.88
C MET A 37 -11.24 4.04 2.09
N GLU A 38 -12.52 4.23 2.41
CA GLU A 38 -12.92 4.94 3.62
C GLU A 38 -12.48 4.18 4.88
N HIS A 39 -12.63 2.85 4.86
CA HIS A 39 -12.16 2.01 5.96
C HIS A 39 -10.64 2.14 6.14
N LEU A 40 -9.89 2.14 5.04
CA LEU A 40 -8.45 2.33 5.09
C LEU A 40 -8.09 3.70 5.70
N ALA A 41 -8.80 4.75 5.28
CA ALA A 41 -8.58 6.09 5.84
C ALA A 41 -8.84 6.11 7.35
N GLY A 42 -9.89 5.42 7.80
CA GLY A 42 -10.18 5.29 9.24
C GLY A 42 -9.07 4.58 10.00
N MET A 43 -8.51 3.54 9.42
CA MET A 43 -7.36 2.84 10.01
C MET A 43 -6.16 3.77 10.18
N LEU A 44 -5.90 4.62 9.19
CA LEU A 44 -4.80 5.57 9.25
C LEU A 44 -4.99 6.59 10.38
N ILE A 45 -6.20 7.05 10.58
CA ILE A 45 -6.50 7.98 11.66
C ILE A 45 -6.25 7.31 13.03
N GLU A 46 -6.73 6.08 13.20
CA GLU A 46 -6.51 5.32 14.42
C GLU A 46 -5.04 5.00 14.66
N ALA A 47 -4.28 4.86 13.58
CA ALA A 47 -2.87 4.50 13.65
C ALA A 47 -1.95 5.67 14.00
N ASP A 48 -2.48 6.89 14.11
CA ASP A 48 -1.64 8.06 14.32
C ASP A 48 -0.80 7.99 15.60
N GLY A 49 -1.30 7.29 16.62
CA GLY A 49 -0.59 7.15 17.89
C GLY A 49 0.37 5.97 17.97
N ILE A 50 0.56 5.22 16.89
CA ILE A 50 1.45 4.04 16.92
C ILE A 50 2.90 4.52 16.95
N ASP A 51 3.70 3.92 17.85
CA ASP A 51 5.12 4.21 17.95
C ASP A 51 5.83 3.86 16.64
N PRO A 52 6.48 4.84 15.98
CA PRO A 52 7.16 4.58 14.70
C PRO A 52 8.28 3.54 14.77
N GLN A 53 8.82 3.26 15.96
CA GLN A 53 9.87 2.27 16.13
C GLN A 53 9.34 0.88 16.43
N SER A 54 8.02 0.73 16.56
CA SER A 54 7.41 -0.55 16.91
C SER A 54 7.18 -1.42 15.69
N GLU A 55 7.11 -2.73 15.94
CA GLU A 55 6.74 -3.70 14.92
C GLU A 55 5.36 -3.39 14.34
N LYS A 56 4.44 -2.94 15.19
CA LYS A 56 3.08 -2.59 14.79
C LYS A 56 3.05 -1.47 13.75
N PHE A 57 4.00 -0.56 13.81
CA PHE A 57 4.11 0.51 12.81
C PHE A 57 4.38 -0.05 11.42
N PHE A 58 5.33 -0.97 11.31
CA PHE A 58 5.68 -1.57 10.02
C PHE A 58 4.56 -2.45 9.49
N LEU A 59 3.84 -3.14 10.38
CA LEU A 59 2.67 -3.89 9.97
C LEU A 59 1.57 -2.97 9.46
N MET A 60 1.40 -1.79 10.05
CA MET A 60 0.43 -0.82 9.56
C MET A 60 0.83 -0.29 8.19
N ALA A 61 2.10 0.06 8.00
CA ALA A 61 2.58 0.51 6.69
C ALA A 61 2.36 -0.58 5.64
N ALA A 62 2.63 -1.83 6.00
CA ALA A 62 2.39 -2.96 5.12
C ALA A 62 0.91 -3.14 4.80
N SER A 63 0.04 -2.93 5.77
CA SER A 63 -1.41 -3.01 5.56
C SER A 63 -1.88 -1.96 4.56
N ILE A 64 -1.37 -0.75 4.65
CA ILE A 64 -1.69 0.30 3.69
C ILE A 64 -1.35 -0.16 2.28
N HIS A 65 -0.13 -0.67 2.10
CA HIS A 65 0.33 -1.16 0.82
C HIS A 65 -0.55 -2.30 0.29
N ASP A 66 -0.70 -3.32 1.11
CA ASP A 66 -1.36 -4.55 0.68
C ASP A 66 -2.85 -4.34 0.41
N MET A 67 -3.50 -3.50 1.20
CA MET A 67 -4.91 -3.18 0.99
C MET A 67 -5.13 -2.45 -0.34
N ILE A 68 -4.31 -1.46 -0.64
CA ILE A 68 -4.42 -0.74 -1.92
C ILE A 68 -4.15 -1.68 -3.07
N ALA A 69 -3.11 -2.53 -2.96
CA ALA A 69 -2.78 -3.49 -4.00
C ALA A 69 -3.92 -4.48 -4.24
N ALA A 70 -4.65 -4.87 -3.20
CA ALA A 70 -5.76 -5.81 -3.30
C ALA A 70 -7.05 -5.16 -3.77
N ILE A 71 -7.32 -3.92 -3.35
CA ILE A 71 -8.53 -3.20 -3.76
C ILE A 71 -8.47 -2.79 -5.23
N VAL A 72 -7.28 -2.47 -5.73
CA VAL A 72 -7.08 -1.98 -7.10
C VAL A 72 -8.03 -0.82 -7.39
N PRO A 73 -7.92 0.28 -6.61
CA PRO A 73 -8.95 1.33 -6.68
C PRO A 73 -8.99 2.09 -7.99
N TYR A 74 -7.89 2.18 -8.73
CA TYR A 74 -7.82 3.00 -9.94
C TYR A 74 -7.78 2.19 -11.22
N GLY A 75 -7.42 0.93 -11.16
CA GLY A 75 -7.30 0.06 -12.33
C GLY A 75 -6.00 0.21 -13.10
N GLN A 76 -5.23 1.25 -12.82
CA GLN A 76 -3.93 1.49 -13.43
C GLN A 76 -2.96 2.00 -12.38
N GLN A 77 -1.74 1.50 -12.40
CA GLN A 77 -0.66 1.95 -11.52
C GLN A 77 -0.98 1.81 -10.02
N ASP A 78 -1.88 0.91 -9.68
CA ASP A 78 -2.30 0.74 -8.29
C ASP A 78 -1.15 0.28 -7.39
N ARG A 79 -0.22 -0.49 -7.93
CA ARG A 79 0.95 -0.92 -7.17
C ARG A 79 1.88 0.24 -6.87
N LEU A 80 2.02 1.18 -7.82
CA LEU A 80 2.77 2.39 -7.57
C LEU A 80 2.11 3.23 -6.49
N VAL A 81 0.79 3.37 -6.55
CA VAL A 81 0.03 4.09 -5.51
C VAL A 81 0.21 3.40 -4.16
N ALA A 82 0.13 2.07 -4.13
CA ALA A 82 0.31 1.29 -2.90
C ALA A 82 1.68 1.55 -2.27
N ARG A 83 2.74 1.47 -3.07
CA ARG A 83 4.10 1.73 -2.60
C ARG A 83 4.27 3.17 -2.13
N SER A 84 3.71 4.11 -2.87
CA SER A 84 3.80 5.53 -2.53
C SER A 84 3.05 5.84 -1.24
N ALA A 85 1.89 5.25 -1.04
CA ALA A 85 1.10 5.46 0.17
C ALA A 85 1.83 4.93 1.41
N ALA A 86 2.41 3.74 1.33
CA ALA A 86 3.18 3.19 2.44
C ALA A 86 4.41 4.05 2.74
N ALA A 87 5.12 4.47 1.70
CA ALA A 87 6.29 5.33 1.87
C ALA A 87 5.90 6.69 2.48
N TYR A 88 4.80 7.27 2.02
CA TYR A 88 4.31 8.54 2.57
C TYR A 88 3.97 8.41 4.06
N TYR A 89 3.30 7.31 4.43
CA TYR A 89 3.00 7.07 5.84
C TYR A 89 4.27 7.03 6.69
N MET A 90 5.32 6.37 6.20
CA MET A 90 6.60 6.31 6.90
C MET A 90 7.28 7.68 6.96
N ILE A 91 7.24 8.44 5.86
CA ILE A 91 7.81 9.80 5.81
C ILE A 91 7.09 10.71 6.82
N SER A 92 5.77 10.59 6.96
CA SER A 92 5.00 11.41 7.87
C SER A 92 5.41 11.19 9.33
N LYS A 93 6.08 10.10 9.63
CA LYS A 93 6.58 9.78 10.97
C LYS A 93 8.09 10.01 11.12
N GLY A 94 8.71 10.66 10.14
CA GLY A 94 10.11 11.05 10.23
C GLY A 94 11.10 10.14 9.54
N TYR A 95 10.64 9.08 8.90
CA TYR A 95 11.54 8.20 8.14
C TYR A 95 11.86 8.79 6.77
N PRO A 96 13.02 8.46 6.20
CA PRO A 96 13.35 8.91 4.85
C PRO A 96 12.54 8.18 3.80
N LEU A 97 12.55 8.71 2.57
CA LEU A 97 11.95 8.04 1.43
C LEU A 97 12.66 6.72 1.16
N ILE A 98 11.89 5.67 1.01
CA ILE A 98 12.40 4.34 0.69
C ILE A 98 11.87 3.89 -0.66
N THR A 99 12.52 2.88 -1.24
CA THR A 99 12.05 2.24 -2.46
C THR A 99 12.00 0.73 -2.23
N PHE A 100 10.97 0.10 -2.78
CA PHE A 100 10.90 -1.36 -2.79
C PHE A 100 11.87 -1.89 -3.84
N ASP A 101 12.81 -2.68 -3.40
CA ASP A 101 13.80 -3.30 -4.27
C ASP A 101 13.49 -4.80 -4.37
N LEU A 102 12.30 -5.10 -4.85
CA LEU A 102 11.85 -6.48 -5.04
C LEU A 102 11.73 -6.78 -6.53
N LYS A 103 12.13 -8.00 -6.89
CA LYS A 103 11.86 -8.52 -8.24
C LYS A 103 10.36 -8.69 -8.42
N GLU A 104 9.90 -8.58 -9.66
CA GLU A 104 8.47 -8.67 -9.96
C GLU A 104 7.84 -9.95 -9.42
N GLN A 105 8.52 -11.09 -9.54
CA GLN A 105 7.99 -12.36 -9.05
C GLN A 105 7.85 -12.37 -7.52
N GLU A 106 8.84 -11.84 -6.82
CA GLU A 106 8.79 -11.74 -5.36
C GLU A 106 7.67 -10.83 -4.91
N TYR A 107 7.47 -9.72 -5.62
CA TYR A 107 6.43 -8.76 -5.34
C TYR A 107 5.05 -9.39 -5.53
N ASN A 108 4.86 -10.12 -6.63
CA ASN A 108 3.62 -10.82 -6.90
C ASN A 108 3.30 -11.85 -5.81
N LEU A 109 4.29 -12.61 -5.37
CA LEU A 109 4.09 -13.60 -4.31
C LEU A 109 3.69 -12.95 -2.98
N MET A 110 4.29 -11.81 -2.68
CA MET A 110 3.97 -11.07 -1.46
C MET A 110 2.50 -10.63 -1.46
N ILE A 111 2.04 -10.07 -2.57
CA ILE A 111 0.64 -9.64 -2.71
C ILE A 111 -0.29 -10.85 -2.66
N GLU A 112 0.08 -11.93 -3.35
CA GLU A 112 -0.72 -13.16 -3.37
C GLU A 112 -0.94 -13.71 -1.96
N ARG A 113 0.07 -13.72 -1.13
CA ARG A 113 -0.06 -14.20 0.24
C ARG A 113 -1.00 -13.34 1.08
N TYR A 114 -0.94 -12.04 0.87
CA TYR A 114 -1.89 -11.16 1.53
C TYR A 114 -3.33 -11.46 1.09
N ILE A 115 -3.54 -11.61 -0.20
CA ILE A 115 -4.87 -11.89 -0.75
C ILE A 115 -5.41 -13.22 -0.24
N LYS A 116 -4.58 -14.26 -0.21
CA LYS A 116 -5.02 -15.60 0.15
C LYS A 116 -5.09 -15.83 1.65
N LYS A 117 -4.18 -15.25 2.42
CA LYS A 117 -4.01 -15.55 3.84
C LYS A 117 -4.20 -14.36 4.75
N GLY A 118 -4.36 -13.16 4.20
CA GLY A 118 -4.48 -11.95 5.00
C GLY A 118 -3.22 -11.56 5.75
N LYS A 119 -2.05 -12.10 5.34
CA LYS A 119 -0.79 -11.84 6.03
C LYS A 119 -0.02 -10.74 5.34
N ASN A 120 0.43 -9.77 6.11
CA ASN A 120 1.20 -8.63 5.62
C ASN A 120 2.61 -8.56 6.21
N ASP A 121 3.06 -9.61 6.88
CA ASP A 121 4.39 -9.65 7.48
C ASP A 121 5.52 -9.61 6.45
N GLU A 122 5.33 -10.20 5.28
CA GLU A 122 6.35 -10.12 4.22
C GLU A 122 6.54 -8.71 3.71
N CYS A 123 5.45 -7.97 3.53
CA CYS A 123 5.53 -6.57 3.13
C CYS A 123 6.21 -5.75 4.24
N ALA A 124 5.88 -6.00 5.50
CA ALA A 124 6.51 -5.33 6.62
C ALA A 124 8.02 -5.56 6.64
N GLU A 125 8.46 -6.79 6.41
CA GLU A 125 9.89 -7.10 6.34
C GLU A 125 10.57 -6.43 5.16
N ALA A 126 9.90 -6.36 4.01
CA ALA A 126 10.43 -5.67 2.84
C ALA A 126 10.60 -4.16 3.11
N LEU A 127 9.64 -3.56 3.81
CA LEU A 127 9.73 -2.15 4.20
C LEU A 127 10.88 -1.89 5.18
N LYS A 128 11.05 -2.76 6.15
CA LYS A 128 12.16 -2.66 7.11
C LYS A 128 13.50 -2.78 6.42
N LYS A 129 13.62 -3.74 5.51
CA LYS A 129 14.85 -3.93 4.77
C LYS A 129 15.19 -2.72 3.92
N ALA A 130 14.19 -2.18 3.21
CA ALA A 130 14.38 -1.00 2.38
C ALA A 130 14.80 0.21 3.22
N LEU A 131 14.19 0.37 4.40
CA LEU A 131 14.54 1.44 5.32
C LEU A 131 15.98 1.29 5.82
N LEU A 132 16.35 0.08 6.22
CA LEU A 132 17.70 -0.18 6.74
C LEU A 132 18.76 0.13 5.68
N GLU A 133 18.52 -0.28 4.44
CA GLU A 133 19.42 0.02 3.34
C GLU A 133 19.54 1.53 3.11
N ARG A 134 18.44 2.25 3.18
CA ARG A 134 18.44 3.71 3.02
C ARG A 134 19.23 4.38 4.15
N LEU A 135 19.02 3.95 5.39
CA LEU A 135 19.72 4.51 6.53
C LEU A 135 21.22 4.23 6.46
N ARG A 136 21.62 3.05 6.00
CA ARG A 136 23.04 2.73 5.79
C ARG A 136 23.66 3.65 4.76
N LEU A 137 22.98 3.87 3.66
CA LEU A 137 23.45 4.76 2.60
C LEU A 137 23.60 6.19 3.13
N MET A 138 22.61 6.69 3.86
CA MET A 138 22.66 8.03 4.43
C MET A 138 23.82 8.17 5.42
N THR A 139 24.06 7.15 6.22
CA THR A 139 25.20 7.14 7.16
C THR A 139 26.53 7.22 6.43
N GLN A 140 26.67 6.49 5.33
CA GLN A 140 27.88 6.54 4.51
C GLN A 140 28.10 7.93 3.92
N LEU A 141 27.05 8.58 3.45
CA LEU A 141 27.14 9.89 2.83
C LEU A 141 27.47 11.01 3.85
N THR A 142 27.10 10.82 5.11
CA THR A 142 27.32 11.84 6.14
C THR A 142 28.65 11.71 6.88
N ARG A 143 29.47 10.73 6.50
CA ARG A 143 30.80 10.55 7.12
C ARG A 143 31.87 11.47 6.56
N TYR A 144 31.55 12.32 5.63
CA TYR A 144 32.50 13.23 5.02
C TYR A 144 32.39 14.66 5.53
#